data_cc020543df9064b8834cb7d97977f51b
#
_entry.id   cc020543df9064b8834cb7d97977f51b
#
_cell.length_a   1.000
_cell.length_b   1.000
_cell.length_c   1.000
_cell.angle_alpha   90.00
_cell.angle_beta   90.00
_cell.angle_gamma   90.00
#
_symmetry.space_group_name_H-M   'P 1'
#
loop_
_entity.id
_entity.type
_entity.pdbx_description
1 polymer ?
#
loop_
_entity_poly.entity_id
_entity_poly.type
_entity_poly.pdbx_seq_one_letter_code
_entity_poly.pdbx_strand_id
1 'polypeptide(L)'
;PGTIIEVTSNIEVYFVIDRTGSMGAEDWDGENPRIDGVRNDVATLMGVLTGARYSILSWDSSVHTDMPLTTDSSAVASYMATFTRELSSSSQGSSINRPAADLAKLLKKNKERHPENIRTVFILSDGETSNQDHWSSAPSGSEDDWDDVKPYIDGGLVIGYGTEEGGKMKAVRLSNAGAQSGDDEYIHDKSQPGAPIAISRIDEAALQGVASRIGVSYVHSPDKSAIDSYARSILDDASKLSEERNKRDTYRYIIWPFALILGGL
;
A
#
# COMPACT_ATOMS: atom_id res chain seq x y z
N PRO A 1 16.33 -26.06 2.69
CA PRO A 1 15.08 -25.74 1.95
C PRO A 1 13.91 -25.39 2.89
N GLY A 2 13.86 -25.95 4.13
CA GLY A 2 12.78 -25.66 5.09
C GLY A 2 12.83 -24.27 5.70
N THR A 3 14.00 -23.69 5.87
CA THR A 3 14.22 -22.44 6.61
C THR A 3 13.62 -21.20 5.92
N ILE A 4 13.59 -21.18 4.59
CA ILE A 4 13.06 -20.00 3.83
C ILE A 4 11.54 -19.93 3.95
N ILE A 5 10.83 -21.05 3.89
CA ILE A 5 9.36 -21.09 3.97
C ILE A 5 8.89 -20.70 5.38
N GLU A 6 9.62 -21.06 6.42
CA GLU A 6 9.30 -20.72 7.80
C GLU A 6 9.44 -19.20 8.07
N VAL A 7 10.44 -18.56 7.48
CA VAL A 7 10.67 -17.11 7.62
C VAL A 7 9.57 -16.30 6.91
N THR A 8 9.18 -16.69 5.70
CA THR A 8 8.16 -15.96 4.94
C THR A 8 6.76 -16.07 5.57
N SER A 9 6.45 -17.18 6.26
CA SER A 9 5.15 -17.34 6.92
C SER A 9 4.89 -16.35 8.05
N ASN A 10 5.94 -15.73 8.59
CA ASN A 10 5.88 -14.71 9.64
C ASN A 10 5.91 -13.28 9.08
N ILE A 11 5.98 -13.11 7.76
CA ILE A 11 5.89 -11.81 7.11
C ILE A 11 4.42 -11.47 6.85
N GLU A 12 4.00 -10.34 7.35
CA GLU A 12 2.72 -9.72 7.02
C GLU A 12 2.97 -8.59 6.01
N VAL A 13 2.33 -8.66 4.86
CA VAL A 13 2.41 -7.70 3.77
C VAL A 13 1.10 -6.94 3.68
N TYR A 14 1.15 -5.64 3.85
CA TYR A 14 0.00 -4.75 3.75
C TYR A 14 0.13 -3.92 2.49
N PHE A 15 -0.71 -4.18 1.50
CA PHE A 15 -0.87 -3.32 0.34
C PHE A 15 -1.88 -2.23 0.66
N VAL A 16 -1.46 -0.99 0.60
CA VAL A 16 -2.28 0.21 0.85
C VAL A 16 -2.40 0.94 -0.48
N ILE A 17 -3.56 0.83 -1.11
CA ILE A 17 -3.72 1.12 -2.54
C ILE A 17 -4.68 2.28 -2.76
N ASP A 18 -4.19 3.29 -3.44
CA ASP A 18 -4.98 4.38 -3.98
C ASP A 18 -5.87 3.86 -5.13
N ARG A 19 -7.19 4.06 -4.99
CA ARG A 19 -8.14 3.76 -6.05
C ARG A 19 -8.95 4.98 -6.49
N THR A 20 -8.48 6.17 -6.16
CA THR A 20 -9.10 7.42 -6.58
C THR A 20 -9.09 7.58 -8.10
N GLY A 21 -9.86 8.50 -8.60
CA GLY A 21 -10.02 8.73 -10.04
C GLY A 21 -8.71 9.00 -10.76
N SER A 22 -7.76 9.67 -10.11
CA SER A 22 -6.44 10.01 -10.64
C SER A 22 -5.59 8.80 -11.02
N MET A 23 -5.77 7.66 -10.32
CA MET A 23 -5.10 6.40 -10.64
C MET A 23 -5.51 5.81 -12.02
N GLY A 24 -6.41 6.47 -12.70
CA GLY A 24 -6.75 6.15 -14.08
C GLY A 24 -6.07 7.01 -15.12
N ALA A 25 -5.17 7.88 -14.75
CA ALA A 25 -4.40 8.66 -15.69
C ALA A 25 -3.54 7.75 -16.56
N GLU A 26 -3.54 8.04 -17.87
CA GLU A 26 -2.88 7.21 -18.89
C GLU A 26 -1.43 7.71 -19.10
N ASP A 27 -0.60 7.57 -18.07
CA ASP A 27 0.81 7.98 -18.08
C ASP A 27 1.74 7.02 -17.33
N TRP A 28 1.31 5.76 -17.14
CA TRP A 28 2.15 4.70 -16.63
C TRP A 28 2.66 3.82 -17.78
N ASP A 29 3.96 3.60 -17.87
CA ASP A 29 4.63 2.75 -18.89
C ASP A 29 4.12 3.04 -20.31
N GLY A 30 4.21 4.31 -20.72
CA GLY A 30 3.68 4.83 -21.96
C GLY A 30 2.28 5.46 -21.77
N GLU A 31 1.25 4.84 -22.31
CA GLU A 31 -0.14 5.34 -22.27
C GLU A 31 -1.08 4.42 -21.47
N ASN A 32 -0.53 3.59 -20.59
CA ASN A 32 -1.34 2.69 -19.76
C ASN A 32 -1.86 3.43 -18.50
N PRO A 33 -3.02 3.05 -17.98
CA PRO A 33 -3.52 3.59 -16.73
C PRO A 33 -2.60 3.23 -15.54
N ARG A 34 -2.41 4.14 -14.59
CA ARG A 34 -1.62 3.93 -13.36
C ARG A 34 -2.07 2.70 -12.57
N ILE A 35 -3.36 2.38 -12.57
CA ILE A 35 -3.92 1.22 -11.89
C ILE A 35 -3.40 -0.11 -12.46
N ASP A 36 -2.97 -0.16 -13.73
CA ASP A 36 -2.34 -1.33 -14.31
C ASP A 36 -0.92 -1.51 -13.75
N GLY A 37 -0.23 -0.40 -13.46
CA GLY A 37 1.02 -0.39 -12.73
C GLY A 37 0.89 -0.99 -11.34
N VAL A 38 -0.15 -0.59 -10.60
CA VAL A 38 -0.46 -1.15 -9.29
C VAL A 38 -0.61 -2.66 -9.35
N ARG A 39 -1.40 -3.18 -10.31
CA ARG A 39 -1.59 -4.63 -10.49
C ARG A 39 -0.29 -5.35 -10.78
N ASN A 40 0.53 -4.78 -11.66
CA ASN A 40 1.83 -5.34 -12.04
C ASN A 40 2.80 -5.38 -10.86
N ASP A 41 2.87 -4.31 -10.07
CA ASP A 41 3.83 -4.20 -8.98
C ASP A 41 3.41 -5.06 -7.77
N VAL A 42 2.12 -5.15 -7.47
CA VAL A 42 1.59 -6.09 -6.48
C VAL A 42 1.92 -7.54 -6.88
N ALA A 43 1.73 -7.91 -8.15
CA ALA A 43 2.10 -9.25 -8.63
C ALA A 43 3.60 -9.52 -8.51
N THR A 44 4.46 -8.54 -8.81
CA THR A 44 5.91 -8.62 -8.65
C THR A 44 6.29 -8.85 -7.19
N LEU A 45 5.73 -8.04 -6.28
CA LEU A 45 5.99 -8.15 -4.84
C LEU A 45 5.54 -9.51 -4.28
N MET A 46 4.36 -9.99 -4.67
CA MET A 46 3.85 -11.31 -4.27
C MET A 46 4.73 -12.45 -4.80
N GLY A 47 5.29 -12.30 -6.01
CA GLY A 47 6.21 -13.27 -6.60
C GLY A 47 7.51 -13.42 -5.82
N VAL A 48 8.01 -12.33 -5.23
CA VAL A 48 9.21 -12.34 -4.38
C VAL A 48 8.91 -12.76 -2.95
N LEU A 49 7.83 -12.21 -2.35
CA LEU A 49 7.44 -12.45 -0.95
C LEU A 49 6.55 -13.69 -0.80
N THR A 50 6.81 -14.73 -1.60
CA THR A 50 6.01 -15.97 -1.63
C THR A 50 5.90 -16.61 -0.25
N GLY A 51 4.67 -16.96 0.16
CA GLY A 51 4.39 -17.58 1.45
C GLY A 51 4.11 -16.59 2.59
N ALA A 52 4.20 -15.30 2.33
CA ALA A 52 3.78 -14.26 3.26
C ALA A 52 2.24 -14.25 3.47
N ARG A 53 1.80 -13.51 4.47
CA ARG A 53 0.38 -13.19 4.69
C ARG A 53 0.10 -11.83 4.09
N TYR A 54 -0.93 -11.71 3.28
CA TYR A 54 -1.28 -10.49 2.57
C TYR A 54 -2.55 -9.87 3.10
N SER A 55 -2.58 -8.55 3.18
CA SER A 55 -3.78 -7.75 3.44
C SER A 55 -3.85 -6.63 2.42
N ILE A 56 -5.07 -6.26 2.02
CA ILE A 56 -5.31 -5.14 1.10
C ILE A 56 -6.21 -4.12 1.80
N LEU A 57 -5.68 -2.91 1.95
CA LEU A 57 -6.44 -1.71 2.20
C LEU A 57 -6.50 -0.91 0.91
N SER A 58 -7.65 -0.36 0.60
CA SER A 58 -7.75 0.65 -0.46
C SER A 58 -8.45 1.90 0.07
N TRP A 59 -8.23 3.00 -0.61
CA TRP A 59 -8.97 4.22 -0.32
C TRP A 59 -9.40 4.94 -1.59
N ASP A 60 -10.55 5.52 -1.48
CA ASP A 60 -11.14 6.50 -2.37
C ASP A 60 -11.66 7.67 -1.53
N SER A 61 -12.94 7.97 -1.54
CA SER A 61 -13.59 8.88 -0.58
C SER A 61 -13.63 8.32 0.85
N SER A 62 -13.38 7.04 1.03
CA SER A 62 -13.32 6.31 2.30
C SER A 62 -12.21 5.24 2.29
N VAL A 63 -11.91 4.70 3.47
CA VAL A 63 -10.90 3.63 3.61
C VAL A 63 -11.60 2.29 3.75
N HIS A 64 -11.14 1.30 2.99
CA HIS A 64 -11.70 -0.05 2.95
C HIS A 64 -10.65 -1.08 3.29
N THR A 65 -10.98 -2.04 4.14
CA THR A 65 -10.21 -3.28 4.25
C THR A 65 -10.80 -4.28 3.27
N ASP A 66 -10.31 -4.29 2.04
CA ASP A 66 -10.83 -5.15 0.98
C ASP A 66 -10.50 -6.61 1.24
N MET A 67 -9.32 -6.86 1.82
CA MET A 67 -8.89 -8.20 2.20
C MET A 67 -8.17 -8.18 3.54
N PRO A 68 -8.70 -8.86 4.56
CA PRO A 68 -7.98 -9.07 5.81
C PRO A 68 -6.78 -10.00 5.57
N LEU A 69 -5.83 -10.05 6.52
CA LEU A 69 -4.65 -10.91 6.43
C LEU A 69 -5.03 -12.36 6.06
N THR A 70 -4.47 -12.84 4.94
CA THR A 70 -4.68 -14.17 4.40
C THR A 70 -3.37 -14.76 3.87
N THR A 71 -3.26 -16.09 3.90
CA THR A 71 -2.20 -16.85 3.22
C THR A 71 -2.61 -17.30 1.82
N ASP A 72 -3.86 -17.05 1.42
CA ASP A 72 -4.39 -17.42 0.11
C ASP A 72 -3.95 -16.41 -0.95
N SER A 73 -2.76 -16.63 -1.51
CA SER A 73 -2.20 -15.80 -2.57
C SER A 73 -3.06 -15.82 -3.85
N SER A 74 -3.80 -16.91 -4.09
CA SER A 74 -4.68 -17.02 -5.26
C SER A 74 -5.90 -16.09 -5.13
N ALA A 75 -6.46 -15.97 -3.92
CA ALA A 75 -7.54 -15.03 -3.64
C ALA A 75 -7.05 -13.59 -3.84
N VAL A 76 -5.85 -13.25 -3.36
CA VAL A 76 -5.25 -11.92 -3.55
C VAL A 76 -5.04 -11.62 -5.04
N ALA A 77 -4.46 -12.55 -5.79
CA ALA A 77 -4.23 -12.40 -7.23
C ALA A 77 -5.55 -12.22 -8.00
N SER A 78 -6.58 -13.00 -7.66
CA SER A 78 -7.91 -12.90 -8.26
C SER A 78 -8.58 -11.56 -7.97
N TYR A 79 -8.45 -11.06 -6.74
CA TYR A 79 -8.95 -9.73 -6.37
C TYR A 79 -8.23 -8.65 -7.16
N MET A 80 -6.90 -8.67 -7.22
CA MET A 80 -6.11 -7.69 -7.95
C MET A 80 -6.38 -7.71 -9.45
N ALA A 81 -6.68 -8.85 -10.04
CA ALA A 81 -7.03 -8.94 -11.47
C ALA A 81 -8.31 -8.14 -11.82
N THR A 82 -9.21 -7.96 -10.87
CA THR A 82 -10.46 -7.20 -11.02
C THR A 82 -10.43 -5.85 -10.30
N PHE A 83 -9.32 -5.52 -9.65
CA PHE A 83 -9.18 -4.26 -8.91
C PHE A 83 -9.30 -3.07 -9.85
N THR A 84 -10.17 -2.12 -9.51
CA THR A 84 -10.45 -0.96 -10.35
C THR A 84 -10.59 0.30 -9.50
N ARG A 85 -10.53 1.44 -10.15
CA ARG A 85 -10.74 2.76 -9.55
C ARG A 85 -12.18 2.94 -9.06
N GLU A 86 -12.38 3.97 -8.26
CA GLU A 86 -13.73 4.44 -7.91
C GLU A 86 -14.52 4.88 -9.14
N LEU A 87 -15.84 4.87 -9.00
CA LEU A 87 -16.72 5.45 -10.03
C LEU A 87 -16.54 6.97 -10.06
N SER A 88 -16.48 7.54 -11.26
CA SER A 88 -16.35 8.99 -11.45
C SER A 88 -17.47 9.81 -10.80
N SER A 89 -18.65 9.18 -10.62
CA SER A 89 -19.80 9.79 -9.95
C SER A 89 -19.69 9.80 -8.41
N SER A 90 -18.78 9.02 -7.85
CA SER A 90 -18.58 8.87 -6.39
C SER A 90 -17.36 9.61 -5.87
N SER A 91 -16.52 10.14 -6.76
CA SER A 91 -15.27 10.80 -6.40
C SER A 91 -15.53 12.07 -5.57
N GLN A 92 -14.88 12.14 -4.41
CA GLN A 92 -14.93 13.28 -3.48
C GLN A 92 -13.53 13.85 -3.22
N GLY A 93 -12.65 13.76 -4.19
CA GLY A 93 -11.28 14.19 -4.10
C GLY A 93 -10.34 13.11 -3.47
N SER A 94 -9.05 13.30 -3.71
CA SER A 94 -7.98 12.45 -3.24
C SER A 94 -7.25 13.06 -2.07
N SER A 95 -6.76 12.24 -1.15
CA SER A 95 -5.76 12.61 -0.15
C SER A 95 -4.92 11.40 0.20
N ILE A 96 -3.60 11.54 0.03
CA ILE A 96 -2.63 10.52 0.42
C ILE A 96 -2.67 10.23 1.93
N ASN A 97 -3.14 11.16 2.75
CA ASN A 97 -3.17 11.03 4.21
C ASN A 97 -4.39 10.25 4.72
N ARG A 98 -5.41 10.07 3.89
CA ARG A 98 -6.68 9.45 4.29
C ARG A 98 -6.53 8.06 4.90
N PRO A 99 -5.70 7.12 4.38
CA PRO A 99 -5.61 5.77 4.93
C PRO A 99 -4.78 5.66 6.21
N ALA A 100 -4.01 6.68 6.60
CA ALA A 100 -2.98 6.58 7.64
C ALA A 100 -3.54 6.12 9.00
N ALA A 101 -4.59 6.77 9.49
CA ALA A 101 -5.18 6.46 10.80
C ALA A 101 -5.80 5.06 10.86
N ASP A 102 -6.46 4.59 9.78
CA ASP A 102 -7.05 3.26 9.73
C ASP A 102 -5.99 2.18 9.56
N LEU A 103 -4.94 2.45 8.78
CA LEU A 103 -3.76 1.59 8.67
C LEU A 103 -3.09 1.42 10.04
N ALA A 104 -2.84 2.49 10.78
CA ALA A 104 -2.24 2.44 12.11
C ALA A 104 -3.06 1.58 13.08
N LYS A 105 -4.39 1.73 13.09
CA LYS A 105 -5.30 0.90 13.90
C LYS A 105 -5.21 -0.59 13.51
N LEU A 106 -5.19 -0.90 12.21
CA LEU A 106 -5.09 -2.27 11.72
C LEU A 106 -3.77 -2.91 12.11
N LEU A 107 -2.65 -2.21 11.89
CA LEU A 107 -1.31 -2.67 12.24
C LEU A 107 -1.16 -2.89 13.74
N LYS A 108 -1.64 -1.95 14.57
CA LYS A 108 -1.64 -2.09 16.03
C LYS A 108 -2.37 -3.35 16.47
N LYS A 109 -3.60 -3.55 15.98
CA LYS A 109 -4.41 -4.74 16.28
C LYS A 109 -3.70 -6.05 15.92
N ASN A 110 -3.03 -6.09 14.76
CA ASN A 110 -2.33 -7.28 14.31
C ASN A 110 -1.02 -7.49 15.09
N LYS A 111 -0.32 -6.41 15.48
CA LYS A 111 0.85 -6.49 16.36
C LYS A 111 0.52 -7.04 17.75
N GLU A 112 -0.64 -6.67 18.30
CA GLU A 112 -1.11 -7.19 19.58
C GLU A 112 -1.41 -8.69 19.52
N ARG A 113 -1.87 -9.21 18.37
CA ARG A 113 -2.19 -10.62 18.17
C ARG A 113 -0.98 -11.48 17.86
N HIS A 114 -0.06 -10.94 17.07
CA HIS A 114 1.13 -11.61 16.56
C HIS A 114 2.35 -10.69 16.66
N PRO A 115 2.84 -10.45 17.89
CA PRO A 115 3.96 -9.51 18.10
C PRO A 115 5.25 -9.98 17.43
N GLU A 116 5.40 -11.29 17.21
CA GLU A 116 6.55 -11.93 16.57
C GLU A 116 6.63 -11.67 15.07
N ASN A 117 5.50 -11.37 14.42
CA ASN A 117 5.46 -11.21 12.97
C ASN A 117 6.18 -9.93 12.52
N ILE A 118 6.70 -9.98 11.30
CA ILE A 118 7.38 -8.88 10.62
C ILE A 118 6.37 -8.20 9.70
N ARG A 119 6.18 -6.90 9.86
CA ARG A 119 5.16 -6.12 9.13
C ARG A 119 5.80 -5.23 8.11
N THR A 120 5.44 -5.44 6.86
CA THR A 120 5.88 -4.62 5.73
C THR A 120 4.68 -3.94 5.08
N VAL A 121 4.81 -2.65 4.81
CA VAL A 121 3.74 -1.83 4.22
C VAL A 121 4.17 -1.32 2.85
N PHE A 122 3.35 -1.56 1.85
CA PHE A 122 3.52 -1.02 0.50
C PHE A 122 2.41 -0.03 0.22
N ILE A 123 2.77 1.24 0.04
CA ILE A 123 1.82 2.31 -0.29
C ILE A 123 1.95 2.59 -1.78
N LEU A 124 0.84 2.44 -2.51
CA LEU A 124 0.78 2.54 -3.96
C LEU A 124 -0.18 3.67 -4.33
N SER A 125 0.36 4.80 -4.79
CA SER A 125 -0.42 6.03 -5.07
C SER A 125 0.32 6.94 -6.04
N ASP A 126 -0.37 7.92 -6.59
CA ASP A 126 0.22 9.05 -7.31
C ASP A 126 0.49 10.27 -6.39
N GLY A 127 0.08 10.18 -5.12
CA GLY A 127 0.27 11.25 -4.13
C GLY A 127 -0.61 12.48 -4.34
N GLU A 128 -1.40 12.53 -5.42
CA GLU A 128 -2.21 13.70 -5.74
C GLU A 128 -3.22 13.97 -4.62
N THR A 129 -3.22 15.20 -4.14
CA THR A 129 -4.22 15.69 -3.21
C THR A 129 -5.08 16.73 -3.91
N SER A 130 -6.29 16.34 -4.25
CA SER A 130 -7.27 17.25 -4.83
C SER A 130 -8.23 17.71 -3.73
N ASN A 131 -7.87 18.82 -3.08
CA ASN A 131 -8.72 19.45 -2.08
C ASN A 131 -9.85 20.19 -2.79
N GLN A 132 -10.96 19.50 -3.00
CA GLN A 132 -12.22 20.19 -3.22
C GLN A 132 -12.87 20.45 -1.86
N ASP A 133 -12.21 21.24 -1.02
CA ASP A 133 -12.60 21.57 0.35
C ASP A 133 -14.02 22.12 0.53
N HIS A 134 -14.67 22.46 -0.56
CA HIS A 134 -16.03 22.99 -0.55
C HIS A 134 -17.13 21.94 -0.77
N TRP A 135 -16.80 20.68 -1.17
CA TRP A 135 -17.78 19.68 -1.57
C TRP A 135 -17.59 18.31 -0.90
N SER A 136 -16.45 18.06 -0.26
CA SER A 136 -16.16 16.79 0.34
C SER A 136 -16.43 16.80 1.86
N SER A 137 -17.32 15.94 2.30
CA SER A 137 -17.50 15.61 3.73
C SER A 137 -16.57 14.48 4.20
N ALA A 138 -15.77 13.91 3.32
CA ALA A 138 -14.85 12.83 3.63
C ALA A 138 -13.62 13.37 4.37
N PRO A 139 -13.20 12.76 5.50
CA PRO A 139 -11.97 13.15 6.20
C PRO A 139 -10.76 13.00 5.28
N SER A 140 -9.97 14.05 5.15
CA SER A 140 -8.74 14.01 4.33
C SER A 140 -7.59 13.30 5.01
N GLY A 141 -7.66 13.08 6.34
CA GLY A 141 -6.52 12.67 7.15
C GLY A 141 -5.53 13.83 7.39
N SER A 142 -4.54 13.58 8.21
CA SER A 142 -3.44 14.50 8.49
C SER A 142 -2.11 13.85 8.11
N GLU A 143 -1.13 14.65 7.71
CA GLU A 143 0.24 14.16 7.52
C GLU A 143 0.80 13.52 8.81
N ASP A 144 0.43 14.06 9.97
CA ASP A 144 0.90 13.56 11.27
C ASP A 144 0.32 12.18 11.60
N ASP A 145 -0.80 11.76 10.98
CA ASP A 145 -1.36 10.43 11.17
C ASP A 145 -0.39 9.31 10.70
N TRP A 146 0.55 9.63 9.80
CA TRP A 146 1.58 8.70 9.36
C TRP A 146 2.62 8.38 10.44
N ASP A 147 2.84 9.28 11.40
CA ASP A 147 3.75 9.04 12.51
C ASP A 147 3.24 7.90 13.40
N ASP A 148 1.93 7.70 13.47
CA ASP A 148 1.30 6.59 14.20
C ASP A 148 1.47 5.23 13.49
N VAL A 149 1.81 5.19 12.21
CA VAL A 149 2.08 3.96 11.46
C VAL A 149 3.47 3.40 11.79
N LYS A 150 4.47 4.27 11.87
CA LYS A 150 5.88 3.92 12.04
C LYS A 150 6.18 2.91 13.17
N PRO A 151 5.59 3.00 14.38
CA PRO A 151 5.88 2.07 15.48
C PRO A 151 5.44 0.62 15.23
N TYR A 152 4.63 0.39 14.21
CA TYR A 152 3.98 -0.90 13.96
C TYR A 152 4.52 -1.62 12.74
N ILE A 153 5.46 -1.04 12.00
CA ILE A 153 6.07 -1.63 10.81
C ILE A 153 7.55 -1.93 11.03
N ASP A 154 8.05 -2.92 10.34
CA ASP A 154 9.47 -3.31 10.32
C ASP A 154 10.14 -2.91 9.00
N GLY A 155 9.37 -2.55 7.97
CA GLY A 155 9.83 -2.10 6.66
C GLY A 155 8.69 -1.80 5.71
N GLY A 156 9.03 -1.49 4.46
CA GLY A 156 8.05 -1.18 3.43
C GLY A 156 8.60 -0.33 2.30
N LEU A 157 7.73 0.08 1.41
CA LEU A 157 8.05 0.89 0.24
C LEU A 157 6.87 1.79 -0.12
N VAL A 158 7.14 3.01 -0.47
CA VAL A 158 6.18 3.88 -1.15
C VAL A 158 6.46 3.83 -2.65
N ILE A 159 5.47 3.48 -3.45
CA ILE A 159 5.58 3.36 -4.91
C ILE A 159 4.71 4.43 -5.55
N GLY A 160 5.35 5.31 -6.31
CA GLY A 160 4.70 6.42 -7.01
C GLY A 160 4.33 6.08 -8.44
N TYR A 161 3.16 6.52 -8.89
CA TYR A 161 2.65 6.29 -10.24
C TYR A 161 2.34 7.59 -10.94
N GLY A 162 2.70 7.68 -12.22
CA GLY A 162 2.42 8.83 -13.07
C GLY A 162 3.67 9.64 -13.43
N THR A 163 3.47 10.72 -14.14
CA THR A 163 4.53 11.59 -14.64
C THR A 163 4.30 13.05 -14.24
N GLU A 164 5.35 13.88 -14.32
CA GLU A 164 5.25 15.34 -14.10
C GLU A 164 4.41 16.01 -15.19
N GLU A 165 4.44 15.50 -16.41
CA GLU A 165 3.58 15.96 -17.51
C GLU A 165 2.13 15.62 -17.25
N GLY A 166 1.89 14.48 -16.61
CA GLY A 166 0.59 13.97 -16.25
C GLY A 166 -0.12 13.21 -17.37
N GLY A 167 -1.22 12.55 -16.99
CA GLY A 167 -2.04 11.75 -17.87
C GLY A 167 -3.51 12.15 -17.87
N LYS A 168 -4.19 11.85 -18.97
CA LYS A 168 -5.63 11.99 -19.13
C LYS A 168 -6.35 10.86 -18.40
N MET A 169 -7.52 11.14 -17.87
CA MET A 169 -8.32 10.16 -17.13
C MET A 169 -9.62 9.85 -17.86
N LYS A 170 -9.86 8.58 -18.17
CA LYS A 170 -11.17 8.15 -18.68
C LYS A 170 -12.18 8.06 -17.54
N ALA A 171 -13.44 8.42 -17.83
CA ALA A 171 -14.52 8.28 -16.86
C ALA A 171 -14.85 6.80 -16.59
N VAL A 172 -15.05 6.43 -15.31
CA VAL A 172 -15.56 5.10 -14.93
C VAL A 172 -17.05 5.23 -14.62
N ARG A 173 -17.88 4.46 -15.32
CA ARG A 173 -19.34 4.44 -15.16
C ARG A 173 -19.86 3.04 -14.89
N LEU A 174 -20.97 2.92 -14.19
CA LEU A 174 -21.70 1.67 -14.11
C LEU A 174 -22.38 1.38 -15.44
N SER A 175 -22.12 0.19 -15.95
CA SER A 175 -22.87 -0.40 -17.07
C SER A 175 -23.58 -1.67 -16.58
N ASN A 176 -24.44 -2.25 -17.43
CA ASN A 176 -25.07 -3.55 -17.12
C ASN A 176 -24.08 -4.70 -16.97
N ALA A 177 -22.82 -4.51 -17.35
CA ALA A 177 -21.72 -5.48 -17.20
C ALA A 177 -20.78 -5.17 -16.00
N GLY A 178 -21.11 -4.16 -15.17
CA GLY A 178 -20.29 -3.71 -14.05
C GLY A 178 -19.63 -2.35 -14.28
N ALA A 179 -18.61 -2.01 -13.46
CA ALA A 179 -17.86 -0.78 -13.64
C ALA A 179 -16.95 -0.87 -14.87
N GLN A 180 -17.13 0.02 -15.82
CA GLN A 180 -16.34 0.09 -17.06
C GLN A 180 -15.82 1.51 -17.28
N SER A 181 -14.60 1.64 -17.80
CA SER A 181 -14.17 2.88 -18.43
C SER A 181 -15.02 3.09 -19.68
N GLY A 182 -15.62 4.24 -19.83
CA GLY A 182 -16.26 4.62 -21.10
C GLY A 182 -15.20 4.66 -22.18
N ASP A 183 -15.47 3.99 -23.32
CA ASP A 183 -14.45 3.71 -24.34
C ASP A 183 -13.78 4.97 -24.92
N ASP A 184 -14.40 6.17 -24.80
CA ASP A 184 -13.85 7.41 -25.38
C ASP A 184 -14.11 8.68 -24.56
N GLU A 185 -14.65 8.63 -23.36
CA GLU A 185 -15.00 9.85 -22.61
C GLU A 185 -13.98 10.15 -21.51
N TYR A 186 -13.13 11.15 -21.77
CA TYR A 186 -12.22 11.69 -20.77
C TYR A 186 -12.95 12.60 -19.78
N ILE A 187 -12.43 12.67 -18.56
CA ILE A 187 -12.88 13.62 -17.54
C ILE A 187 -12.47 15.03 -17.97
N HIS A 188 -13.40 15.99 -17.86
CA HIS A 188 -13.15 17.39 -18.17
C HIS A 188 -13.06 18.23 -16.90
N ASP A 189 -12.11 19.15 -16.87
CA ASP A 189 -11.97 20.14 -15.81
C ASP A 189 -12.99 21.26 -16.01
N LYS A 190 -14.10 21.15 -15.29
CA LYS A 190 -15.21 22.12 -15.35
C LYS A 190 -14.91 23.43 -14.61
N SER A 191 -13.80 23.53 -13.90
CA SER A 191 -13.37 24.77 -13.22
C SER A 191 -12.75 25.75 -14.19
N GLN A 192 -12.33 25.29 -15.38
CA GLN A 192 -11.70 26.11 -16.41
C GLN A 192 -12.65 26.44 -17.54
N PRO A 193 -12.52 27.67 -18.15
CA PRO A 193 -13.28 28.03 -19.34
C PRO A 193 -13.04 27.02 -20.48
N GLY A 194 -14.14 26.57 -21.12
CA GLY A 194 -14.08 25.59 -22.19
C GLY A 194 -13.96 24.14 -21.73
N ALA A 195 -13.94 23.90 -20.43
CA ALA A 195 -13.85 22.57 -19.83
C ALA A 195 -12.86 21.66 -20.57
N PRO A 196 -11.56 21.99 -20.55
CA PRO A 196 -10.54 21.12 -21.18
C PRO A 196 -10.48 19.75 -20.52
N ILE A 197 -9.85 18.78 -21.18
CA ILE A 197 -9.60 17.47 -20.57
C ILE A 197 -8.76 17.66 -19.30
N ALA A 198 -9.19 17.05 -18.20
CA ALA A 198 -8.48 17.09 -16.93
C ALA A 198 -7.19 16.26 -17.02
N ILE A 199 -6.11 16.82 -16.52
CA ILE A 199 -4.79 16.18 -16.46
C ILE A 199 -4.44 15.98 -14.99
N SER A 200 -4.21 14.72 -14.61
CA SER A 200 -3.68 14.37 -13.30
C SER A 200 -2.17 14.23 -13.37
N ARG A 201 -1.45 14.69 -12.34
CA ARG A 201 0.00 14.63 -12.23
C ARG A 201 0.40 13.94 -10.93
N ILE A 202 1.54 13.26 -10.97
CA ILE A 202 2.12 12.70 -9.74
C ILE A 202 2.55 13.83 -8.78
N ASP A 203 2.34 13.63 -7.49
CA ASP A 203 2.95 14.43 -6.42
C ASP A 203 4.03 13.62 -5.70
N GLU A 204 5.21 13.57 -6.28
CA GLU A 204 6.34 12.85 -5.69
C GLU A 204 6.77 13.42 -4.33
N ALA A 205 6.61 14.73 -4.11
CA ALA A 205 6.98 15.36 -2.84
C ALA A 205 6.09 14.84 -1.70
N ALA A 206 4.79 14.70 -1.94
CA ALA A 206 3.86 14.11 -0.97
C ALA A 206 4.21 12.65 -0.68
N LEU A 207 4.51 11.85 -1.71
CA LEU A 207 4.90 10.43 -1.55
C LEU A 207 6.21 10.27 -0.79
N GLN A 208 7.23 11.07 -1.11
CA GLN A 208 8.51 11.10 -0.39
C GLN A 208 8.33 11.57 1.05
N GLY A 209 7.41 12.50 1.30
CA GLY A 209 7.03 12.95 2.63
C GLY A 209 6.49 11.79 3.48
N VAL A 210 5.56 11.01 2.94
CA VAL A 210 5.02 9.81 3.59
C VAL A 210 6.13 8.79 3.86
N ALA A 211 6.96 8.48 2.85
CA ALA A 211 8.07 7.54 3.00
C ALA A 211 9.01 7.94 4.14
N SER A 212 9.37 9.22 4.22
CA SER A 212 10.23 9.76 5.28
C SER A 212 9.61 9.64 6.66
N ARG A 213 8.32 9.94 6.81
CA ARG A 213 7.61 9.87 8.10
C ARG A 213 7.56 8.45 8.64
N ILE A 214 7.22 7.48 7.81
CA ILE A 214 7.15 6.07 8.25
C ILE A 214 8.52 5.37 8.22
N GLY A 215 9.55 5.99 7.65
CA GLY A 215 10.93 5.48 7.66
C GLY A 215 11.18 4.39 6.63
N VAL A 216 10.57 4.48 5.45
CA VAL A 216 10.76 3.56 4.32
C VAL A 216 11.30 4.29 3.10
N SER A 217 11.67 3.54 2.05
CA SER A 217 12.13 4.12 0.78
C SER A 217 10.96 4.50 -0.13
N TYR A 218 11.26 5.36 -1.11
CA TYR A 218 10.37 5.70 -2.22
C TYR A 218 10.96 5.19 -3.53
N VAL A 219 10.11 4.69 -4.42
CA VAL A 219 10.45 4.26 -5.79
C VAL A 219 9.36 4.74 -6.73
N HIS A 220 9.77 5.23 -7.90
CA HIS A 220 8.86 5.59 -8.99
C HIS A 220 8.63 4.36 -9.91
N SER A 221 7.38 3.94 -10.10
CA SER A 221 7.01 2.90 -11.06
C SER A 221 6.99 3.47 -12.49
N PRO A 222 7.50 2.77 -13.50
CA PRO A 222 7.63 1.30 -13.60
C PRO A 222 9.05 0.73 -13.40
N ASP A 223 9.80 1.11 -12.41
CA ASP A 223 11.11 0.49 -12.15
C ASP A 223 10.97 -0.90 -11.49
N LYS A 224 10.71 -1.91 -12.32
CA LYS A 224 10.57 -3.31 -11.87
C LYS A 224 11.83 -3.84 -11.18
N SER A 225 13.02 -3.39 -11.60
CA SER A 225 14.27 -3.86 -11.04
C SER A 225 14.48 -3.32 -9.63
N ALA A 226 14.12 -2.06 -9.39
CA ALA A 226 14.16 -1.46 -8.08
C ALA A 226 13.14 -2.13 -7.13
N ILE A 227 11.91 -2.37 -7.60
CA ILE A 227 10.85 -3.01 -6.80
C ILE A 227 11.25 -4.45 -6.43
N ASP A 228 11.73 -5.26 -7.38
CA ASP A 228 12.20 -6.63 -7.12
C ASP A 228 13.40 -6.65 -6.15
N SER A 229 14.37 -5.79 -6.38
CA SER A 229 15.55 -5.68 -5.51
C SER A 229 15.18 -5.29 -4.08
N TYR A 230 14.24 -4.35 -3.94
CA TYR A 230 13.76 -3.92 -2.64
C TYR A 230 12.98 -5.03 -1.93
N ALA A 231 12.10 -5.75 -2.63
CA ALA A 231 11.39 -6.89 -2.08
C ALA A 231 12.34 -7.99 -1.58
N ARG A 232 13.44 -8.24 -2.29
CA ARG A 232 14.49 -9.17 -1.84
C ARG A 232 15.21 -8.67 -0.60
N SER A 233 15.50 -7.38 -0.50
CA SER A 233 16.11 -6.82 0.72
C SER A 233 15.19 -6.97 1.94
N ILE A 234 13.87 -6.86 1.76
CA ILE A 234 12.90 -7.13 2.82
C ILE A 234 13.00 -8.58 3.30
N LEU A 235 13.14 -9.57 2.40
CA LEU A 235 13.33 -10.97 2.77
C LEU A 235 14.61 -11.17 3.57
N ASP A 236 15.71 -10.56 3.17
CA ASP A 236 17.00 -10.66 3.87
C ASP A 236 16.91 -10.03 5.26
N ASP A 237 16.28 -8.87 5.40
CA ASP A 237 16.10 -8.18 6.67
C ASP A 237 15.11 -8.93 7.58
N ALA A 238 14.03 -9.48 7.01
CA ALA A 238 13.10 -10.33 7.74
C ALA A 238 13.76 -11.59 8.27
N SER A 239 14.67 -12.21 7.49
CA SER A 239 15.43 -13.38 7.93
C SER A 239 16.32 -13.05 9.13
N LYS A 240 17.04 -11.92 9.08
CA LYS A 240 17.88 -11.45 10.20
C LYS A 240 17.06 -11.16 11.46
N LEU A 241 15.94 -10.44 11.31
CA LEU A 241 15.04 -10.12 12.43
C LEU A 241 14.44 -11.38 13.07
N SER A 242 14.05 -12.36 12.25
CA SER A 242 13.53 -13.64 12.74
C SER A 242 14.59 -14.41 13.53
N GLU A 243 15.84 -14.48 13.04
CA GLU A 243 16.95 -15.10 13.77
C GLU A 243 17.24 -14.39 15.10
N GLU A 244 17.24 -13.07 15.12
CA GLU A 244 17.47 -12.30 16.35
C GLU A 244 16.34 -12.50 17.37
N ARG A 245 15.09 -12.55 16.94
CA ARG A 245 13.94 -12.82 17.81
C ARG A 245 14.02 -14.24 18.39
N ASN A 246 14.32 -15.22 17.56
CA ASN A 246 14.50 -16.63 18.01
C ASN A 246 15.65 -16.76 19.00
N LYS A 247 16.78 -16.08 18.80
CA LYS A 247 17.90 -16.07 19.76
C LYS A 247 17.47 -15.49 21.10
N ARG A 248 16.75 -14.36 21.13
CA ARG A 248 16.26 -13.75 22.38
C ARG A 248 15.33 -14.66 23.15
N ASP A 249 14.43 -15.35 22.49
CA ASP A 249 13.51 -16.28 23.12
C ASP A 249 14.25 -17.51 23.68
N THR A 250 15.22 -18.04 22.96
CA THR A 250 16.07 -19.13 23.45
C THR A 250 16.83 -18.73 24.70
N TYR A 251 17.43 -17.53 24.75
CA TYR A 251 18.10 -17.02 25.96
C TYR A 251 17.13 -16.84 27.13
N ARG A 252 15.91 -16.39 26.90
CA ARG A 252 14.88 -16.23 27.92
C ARG A 252 14.48 -17.54 28.55
N TYR A 253 14.36 -18.63 27.77
CA TYR A 253 14.08 -19.98 28.27
C TYR A 253 15.25 -20.58 29.01
N ILE A 254 16.49 -20.27 28.66
CA ILE A 254 17.69 -20.81 29.34
C ILE A 254 17.93 -20.09 30.68
N ILE A 255 17.68 -18.82 30.80
CA ILE A 255 17.94 -18.02 32.01
C ILE A 255 16.86 -18.22 33.09
N TRP A 256 15.61 -18.48 32.71
CA TRP A 256 14.48 -18.63 33.63
C TRP A 256 14.69 -19.68 34.72
N PRO A 257 15.22 -20.92 34.46
CA PRO A 257 15.48 -21.87 35.49
C PRO A 257 16.55 -21.43 36.49
N PHE A 258 17.56 -20.69 36.05
CA PHE A 258 18.65 -20.21 36.90
C PHE A 258 18.23 -19.05 37.81
N ALA A 259 17.28 -18.23 37.38
CA ALA A 259 16.69 -17.14 38.19
C ALA A 259 15.90 -17.69 39.41
N LEU A 260 15.26 -18.86 39.27
CA LEU A 260 14.55 -19.52 40.36
C LEU A 260 15.49 -20.15 41.40
N ILE A 261 16.72 -20.55 41.01
CA ILE A 261 17.72 -21.14 41.91
C ILE A 261 18.37 -20.02 42.76
N LEU A 262 18.55 -18.83 42.24
CA LEU A 262 19.15 -17.69 42.95
C LEU A 262 18.18 -16.93 43.86
N GLY A 263 16.88 -17.10 43.67
CA GLY A 263 15.83 -16.45 44.48
C GLY A 263 15.35 -17.31 45.67
N GLY A 264 15.91 -18.47 45.88
CA GLY A 264 15.54 -19.46 46.95
C GLY A 264 16.60 -19.70 48.00
N LEU A 265 17.59 -18.81 48.15
CA LEU A 265 18.59 -18.84 49.23
C LEU A 265 18.40 -17.68 50.19
#